data_475913ae40379ff1ef0062efd6d17a6f
#
_entry.id   475913ae40379ff1ef0062efd6d17a6f
#
_cell.length_a   1.000
_cell.length_b   1.000
_cell.length_c   1.000
_cell.angle_alpha   90.00
_cell.angle_beta   90.00
_cell.angle_gamma   90.00
#
_symmetry.space_group_name_H-M   'P 1'
#
loop_
_entity.id
_entity.type
_entity.pdbx_description
1 polymer ?
#
loop_
_entity_poly.entity_id
_entity_poly.type
_entity_poly.pdbx_seq_one_letter_code
_entity_poly.pdbx_strand_id
1 'polypeptide(L)'
;RDRSPSRGLGDVYKRQDVKTEEYESLTDEANALLNGNVDAAVFNEGYMSMIDESVEGFSEKVKILYQYGVKTEVKKEKNVDVTEPFNIYISGIDVAGPITTNSRSDVNLIMTVNPQAKKILLTTTPRDYYVTIPEVSGEKRDKLTHAGIYGVDRSMATLENLYGIDISYYARINFTSLVKIVDALGGVDVDSDYEFTTLYNNYKINKGMNHLNGEQALGFARERYSFEDGDNQRGRDQEKILTAIIHKATTPTILKNANELIAGVSDSVQTNMTSEEMSKFIQMQLDDPSSWNVESQAVRGKGDSQSCYSSGSQLLYVMWPDETAVQNAADQIKKLQEKK
;
A
#
# COMPACT_ATOMS: atom_id res chain seq x y z
N ARG A 1 -12.95 -64.35 -2.10
CA ARG A 1 -12.64 -63.76 -3.49
C ARG A 1 -12.47 -62.27 -3.26
N ASP A 2 -11.21 -61.87 -3.09
CA ASP A 2 -10.76 -60.50 -3.06
C ASP A 2 -10.97 -59.81 -4.41
N ARG A 3 -11.66 -58.68 -4.41
CA ARG A 3 -11.64 -57.71 -5.49
C ARG A 3 -10.80 -56.53 -5.04
N SER A 4 -9.57 -56.48 -5.54
CA SER A 4 -8.73 -55.28 -5.46
C SER A 4 -9.46 -54.12 -6.14
N PRO A 5 -9.48 -52.89 -5.55
CA PRO A 5 -10.02 -51.75 -6.22
C PRO A 5 -9.10 -51.36 -7.38
N SER A 6 -9.71 -51.14 -8.54
CA SER A 6 -9.09 -50.62 -9.72
C SER A 6 -8.37 -49.31 -9.38
N ARG A 7 -7.05 -49.26 -9.56
CA ARG A 7 -6.27 -48.02 -9.56
C ARG A 7 -6.86 -47.10 -10.61
N GLY A 8 -7.46 -46.01 -10.19
CA GLY A 8 -8.05 -45.02 -11.09
C GLY A 8 -6.97 -44.30 -11.89
N LEU A 9 -7.32 -43.97 -13.12
CA LEU A 9 -6.50 -43.16 -14.08
C LEU A 9 -5.88 -41.89 -13.45
N GLY A 10 -6.41 -41.40 -12.32
CA GLY A 10 -5.89 -40.24 -11.61
C GLY A 10 -4.48 -40.38 -11.01
N ASP A 11 -4.00 -41.63 -10.76
CA ASP A 11 -2.68 -41.86 -10.20
C ASP A 11 -1.54 -41.83 -11.25
N VAL A 12 -1.89 -41.96 -12.55
CA VAL A 12 -0.92 -41.94 -13.65
C VAL A 12 -0.48 -40.52 -13.97
N TYR A 13 -1.35 -39.51 -13.79
CA TYR A 13 -1.06 -38.11 -14.06
C TYR A 13 -0.28 -37.41 -12.94
N LYS A 14 -0.14 -38.00 -11.77
CA LYS A 14 0.60 -37.42 -10.63
C LYS A 14 2.14 -37.57 -10.71
N ARG A 15 2.68 -38.16 -11.77
CA ARG A 15 4.11 -38.46 -11.93
C ARG A 15 4.69 -38.06 -13.27
N GLN A 16 4.21 -36.97 -13.85
CA GLN A 16 4.92 -36.40 -15.00
C GLN A 16 6.08 -35.56 -14.44
N ASP A 17 7.30 -35.89 -14.83
CA ASP A 17 8.47 -35.05 -14.59
C ASP A 17 8.31 -33.79 -15.44
N VAL A 18 7.99 -32.67 -14.78
CA VAL A 18 7.97 -31.35 -15.41
C VAL A 18 9.41 -30.85 -15.47
N LYS A 19 9.91 -30.59 -16.66
CA LYS A 19 11.19 -29.89 -16.81
C LYS A 19 10.98 -28.43 -16.44
N THR A 20 11.80 -27.93 -15.52
CA THR A 20 11.78 -26.53 -15.08
C THR A 20 13.04 -25.83 -15.57
N GLU A 21 12.88 -24.61 -16.03
CA GLU A 21 13.94 -23.66 -16.34
C GLU A 21 13.78 -22.43 -15.47
N GLU A 22 14.89 -21.91 -14.94
CA GLU A 22 14.90 -20.71 -14.12
C GLU A 22 15.46 -19.55 -14.94
N TYR A 23 14.84 -18.37 -14.80
CA TYR A 23 15.24 -17.15 -15.49
C TYR A 23 15.71 -16.11 -14.49
N GLU A 24 16.66 -15.28 -14.90
CA GLU A 24 17.24 -14.24 -14.03
C GLU A 24 16.31 -13.03 -13.83
N SER A 25 15.33 -12.85 -14.74
CA SER A 25 14.36 -11.76 -14.64
C SER A 25 12.96 -12.17 -15.09
N LEU A 26 11.95 -11.45 -14.57
CA LEU A 26 10.55 -11.63 -14.99
C LEU A 26 10.36 -11.34 -16.48
N THR A 27 11.13 -10.40 -17.04
CA THR A 27 11.07 -10.05 -18.46
C THR A 27 11.59 -11.19 -19.33
N ASP A 28 12.68 -11.86 -18.92
CA ASP A 28 13.23 -13.00 -19.65
C ASP A 28 12.29 -14.20 -19.60
N GLU A 29 11.68 -14.47 -18.45
CA GLU A 29 10.67 -15.52 -18.27
C GLU A 29 9.43 -15.26 -19.13
N ALA A 30 8.92 -14.03 -19.15
CA ALA A 30 7.78 -13.63 -19.97
C ALA A 30 8.08 -13.76 -21.47
N ASN A 31 9.27 -13.34 -21.90
CA ASN A 31 9.70 -13.48 -23.29
C ASN A 31 9.90 -14.95 -23.69
N ALA A 32 10.42 -15.79 -22.80
CA ALA A 32 10.56 -17.22 -23.04
C ALA A 32 9.20 -17.88 -23.29
N LEU A 33 8.17 -17.51 -22.53
CA LEU A 33 6.80 -17.98 -22.71
C LEU A 33 6.23 -17.49 -24.05
N LEU A 34 6.34 -16.20 -24.38
CA LEU A 34 5.80 -15.65 -25.63
C LEU A 34 6.51 -16.19 -26.89
N ASN A 35 7.80 -16.51 -26.77
CA ASN A 35 8.58 -17.07 -27.87
C ASN A 35 8.41 -18.60 -28.00
N GLY A 36 7.65 -19.24 -27.12
CA GLY A 36 7.43 -20.70 -27.12
C GLY A 36 8.66 -21.51 -26.70
N ASN A 37 9.60 -20.91 -25.96
CA ASN A 37 10.75 -21.63 -25.38
C ASN A 37 10.32 -22.48 -24.19
N VAL A 38 9.24 -22.08 -23.50
CA VAL A 38 8.56 -22.83 -22.46
C VAL A 38 7.07 -22.88 -22.73
N ASP A 39 6.42 -23.97 -22.32
CA ASP A 39 4.97 -24.19 -22.53
C ASP A 39 4.10 -23.48 -21.51
N ALA A 40 4.64 -23.20 -20.31
CA ALA A 40 3.97 -22.50 -19.22
C ALA A 40 4.99 -21.79 -18.33
N ALA A 41 4.56 -20.73 -17.65
CA ALA A 41 5.35 -20.01 -16.67
C ALA A 41 4.56 -19.87 -15.36
N VAL A 42 5.27 -19.70 -14.23
CA VAL A 42 4.68 -19.57 -12.89
C VAL A 42 5.04 -18.21 -12.32
N PHE A 43 4.09 -17.29 -12.31
CA PHE A 43 4.26 -15.95 -11.78
C PHE A 43 3.41 -15.73 -10.54
N ASN A 44 3.90 -14.84 -9.64
CA ASN A 44 3.01 -14.19 -8.69
C ASN A 44 2.08 -13.23 -9.47
N GLU A 45 0.78 -13.25 -9.15
CA GLU A 45 -0.22 -12.40 -9.82
C GLU A 45 0.16 -10.91 -9.77
N GLY A 46 0.78 -10.46 -8.67
CA GLY A 46 1.27 -9.09 -8.51
C GLY A 46 2.32 -8.67 -9.54
N TYR A 47 2.98 -9.63 -10.21
CA TYR A 47 3.96 -9.33 -11.25
C TYR A 47 3.35 -9.00 -12.61
N MET A 48 2.08 -9.35 -12.86
CA MET A 48 1.46 -9.15 -14.17
C MET A 48 1.56 -7.69 -14.64
N SER A 49 1.28 -6.74 -13.76
CA SER A 49 1.39 -5.31 -14.10
C SER A 49 2.83 -4.85 -14.40
N MET A 50 3.83 -5.46 -13.76
CA MET A 50 5.25 -5.16 -14.05
C MET A 50 5.69 -5.77 -15.37
N ILE A 51 5.21 -6.98 -15.66
CA ILE A 51 5.51 -7.65 -16.92
C ILE A 51 4.88 -6.87 -18.07
N ASP A 52 3.64 -6.39 -17.94
CA ASP A 52 2.98 -5.55 -18.95
C ASP A 52 3.70 -4.23 -19.21
N GLU A 53 4.33 -3.62 -18.20
CA GLU A 53 5.17 -2.43 -18.38
C GLU A 53 6.46 -2.74 -19.18
N SER A 54 6.96 -3.98 -19.07
CA SER A 54 8.22 -4.42 -19.68
C SER A 54 8.03 -5.10 -21.01
N VAL A 55 6.91 -5.81 -21.18
CA VAL A 55 6.54 -6.61 -22.33
C VAL A 55 5.12 -6.23 -22.74
N GLU A 56 5.00 -5.29 -23.67
CA GLU A 56 3.73 -4.68 -24.09
C GLU A 56 2.64 -5.71 -24.40
N GLY A 57 1.52 -5.61 -23.69
CA GLY A 57 0.35 -6.46 -23.89
C GLY A 57 0.59 -7.93 -23.52
N PHE A 58 1.48 -8.23 -22.58
CA PHE A 58 1.74 -9.60 -22.14
C PHE A 58 0.47 -10.26 -21.61
N SER A 59 -0.26 -9.58 -20.70
CA SER A 59 -1.49 -10.10 -20.09
C SER A 59 -2.59 -10.44 -21.11
N GLU A 60 -2.63 -9.74 -22.24
CA GLU A 60 -3.57 -10.00 -23.32
C GLU A 60 -3.19 -11.23 -24.19
N LYS A 61 -1.90 -11.59 -24.18
CA LYS A 61 -1.33 -12.68 -25.00
C LYS A 61 -1.26 -14.02 -24.28
N VAL A 62 -1.45 -14.02 -22.95
CA VAL A 62 -1.34 -15.23 -22.11
C VAL A 62 -2.68 -15.64 -21.55
N LYS A 63 -2.80 -16.92 -21.16
CA LYS A 63 -3.99 -17.47 -20.50
C LYS A 63 -3.60 -18.02 -19.14
N ILE A 64 -4.30 -17.61 -18.10
CA ILE A 64 -4.17 -18.20 -16.77
C ILE A 64 -4.76 -19.62 -16.81
N LEU A 65 -3.91 -20.63 -16.59
CA LEU A 65 -4.30 -22.04 -16.56
C LEU A 65 -4.71 -22.48 -15.17
N TYR A 66 -4.05 -21.94 -14.14
CA TYR A 66 -4.29 -22.30 -12.75
C TYR A 66 -3.86 -21.15 -11.85
N GLN A 67 -4.62 -20.92 -10.77
CA GLN A 67 -4.33 -19.90 -9.76
C GLN A 67 -4.46 -20.52 -8.37
N TYR A 68 -3.45 -20.29 -7.54
CA TYR A 68 -3.43 -20.76 -6.16
C TYR A 68 -3.01 -19.64 -5.22
N GLY A 69 -3.86 -19.36 -4.24
CA GLY A 69 -3.60 -18.33 -3.23
C GLY A 69 -3.00 -18.94 -1.97
N VAL A 70 -1.83 -18.43 -1.55
CA VAL A 70 -1.28 -18.71 -0.22
C VAL A 70 -1.64 -17.56 0.71
N LYS A 71 -2.42 -17.85 1.76
CA LYS A 71 -2.66 -16.86 2.81
C LYS A 71 -1.43 -16.77 3.69
N THR A 72 -0.81 -15.61 3.71
CA THR A 72 0.26 -15.29 4.65
C THR A 72 -0.33 -14.40 5.74
N GLU A 73 -0.27 -14.83 7.00
CA GLU A 73 -0.63 -13.97 8.12
C GLU A 73 0.59 -13.14 8.51
N VAL A 74 0.44 -11.83 8.54
CA VAL A 74 1.45 -10.93 9.06
C VAL A 74 1.54 -11.17 10.57
N LYS A 75 2.68 -11.69 11.03
CA LYS A 75 2.90 -11.96 12.45
C LYS A 75 2.92 -10.63 13.20
N LYS A 76 2.06 -10.51 14.20
CA LYS A 76 2.11 -9.42 15.16
C LYS A 76 3.22 -9.72 16.16
N GLU A 77 4.33 -9.03 16.08
CA GLU A 77 5.49 -9.31 16.92
C GLU A 77 5.39 -8.73 18.34
N LYS A 78 4.51 -7.76 18.60
CA LYS A 78 4.42 -7.09 19.91
C LYS A 78 2.97 -6.79 20.29
N ASN A 79 2.62 -6.97 21.57
CA ASN A 79 1.45 -6.35 22.16
C ASN A 79 1.73 -4.84 22.29
N VAL A 80 1.12 -4.05 21.44
CA VAL A 80 1.25 -2.60 21.44
C VAL A 80 0.17 -2.00 22.34
N ASP A 81 0.56 -1.14 23.27
CA ASP A 81 -0.41 -0.34 23.99
C ASP A 81 -0.79 0.89 23.15
N VAL A 82 -2.00 0.90 22.61
CA VAL A 82 -2.50 1.98 21.75
C VAL A 82 -2.64 3.33 22.47
N THR A 83 -2.41 3.38 23.79
CA THR A 83 -2.33 4.63 24.57
C THR A 83 -0.92 5.25 24.58
N GLU A 84 0.09 4.48 24.14
CA GLU A 84 1.46 4.91 23.95
C GLU A 84 1.73 5.24 22.47
N PRO A 85 2.79 5.98 22.12
CA PRO A 85 3.11 6.28 20.74
C PRO A 85 3.41 5.04 19.90
N PHE A 86 2.89 5.00 18.66
CA PHE A 86 3.08 3.91 17.71
C PHE A 86 3.08 4.39 16.25
N ASN A 87 3.58 3.55 15.35
CA ASN A 87 3.54 3.79 13.91
C ASN A 87 2.57 2.84 13.22
N ILE A 88 1.85 3.37 12.23
CA ILE A 88 1.00 2.62 11.30
C ILE A 88 1.53 2.85 9.89
N TYR A 89 1.75 1.78 9.15
CA TYR A 89 2.00 1.85 7.71
C TYR A 89 0.67 1.90 6.93
N ILE A 90 0.45 2.96 6.18
CA ILE A 90 -0.69 3.10 5.28
C ILE A 90 -0.22 2.73 3.87
N SER A 91 -0.75 1.63 3.35
CA SER A 91 -0.46 1.13 2.01
C SER A 91 -1.66 1.34 1.09
N GLY A 92 -1.49 2.16 0.06
CA GLY A 92 -2.48 2.31 -1.01
C GLY A 92 -2.08 1.46 -2.22
N ILE A 93 -2.95 0.54 -2.64
CA ILE A 93 -2.73 -0.32 -3.79
C ILE A 93 -3.62 0.09 -4.97
N ASP A 94 -3.04 0.13 -6.17
CA ASP A 94 -3.75 0.46 -7.42
C ASP A 94 -4.39 -0.78 -8.03
N VAL A 95 -5.35 -1.39 -7.30
CA VAL A 95 -6.11 -2.54 -7.77
C VAL A 95 -7.58 -2.34 -7.48
N ALA A 96 -8.42 -2.55 -8.49
CA ALA A 96 -9.85 -2.71 -8.30
C ALA A 96 -10.14 -4.18 -7.91
N GLY A 97 -10.91 -4.41 -6.85
CA GLY A 97 -11.29 -5.76 -6.43
C GLY A 97 -10.90 -6.09 -4.99
N PRO A 98 -10.67 -7.38 -4.66
CA PRO A 98 -10.38 -7.79 -3.29
C PRO A 98 -9.10 -7.18 -2.74
N ILE A 99 -9.17 -6.57 -1.55
CA ILE A 99 -8.02 -5.95 -0.86
C ILE A 99 -6.93 -6.96 -0.47
N THR A 100 -7.24 -8.24 -0.52
CA THR A 100 -6.32 -9.33 -0.15
C THR A 100 -5.29 -9.67 -1.22
N THR A 101 -5.45 -9.18 -2.45
CA THR A 101 -4.49 -9.41 -3.54
C THR A 101 -3.19 -8.65 -3.30
N ASN A 102 -2.06 -9.35 -3.30
CA ASN A 102 -0.76 -8.68 -3.25
C ASN A 102 -0.52 -7.93 -4.55
N SER A 103 -0.13 -6.67 -4.44
CA SER A 103 0.08 -5.77 -5.56
C SER A 103 1.11 -4.72 -5.20
N ARG A 104 1.51 -3.92 -6.18
CA ARG A 104 2.35 -2.74 -5.95
C ARG A 104 1.69 -1.83 -4.91
N SER A 105 2.51 -1.28 -4.00
CA SER A 105 2.08 -0.25 -3.06
C SER A 105 2.40 1.11 -3.63
N ASP A 106 1.41 1.76 -4.22
CA ASP A 106 1.57 3.06 -4.87
C ASP A 106 1.52 4.24 -3.90
N VAL A 107 0.94 4.02 -2.71
CA VAL A 107 1.01 4.94 -1.58
C VAL A 107 1.77 4.27 -0.45
N ASN A 108 2.86 4.87 -0.03
CA ASN A 108 3.68 4.42 1.08
C ASN A 108 3.77 5.55 2.11
N LEU A 109 2.95 5.48 3.15
CA LEU A 109 2.84 6.52 4.16
C LEU A 109 2.98 5.90 5.55
N ILE A 110 3.79 6.52 6.41
CA ILE A 110 3.89 6.19 7.83
C ILE A 110 3.06 7.21 8.59
N MET A 111 2.10 6.75 9.38
CA MET A 111 1.35 7.56 10.33
C MET A 111 1.91 7.29 11.73
N THR A 112 2.67 8.25 12.26
CA THR A 112 3.16 8.22 13.64
C THR A 112 2.11 8.88 14.53
N VAL A 113 1.60 8.14 15.51
CA VAL A 113 0.53 8.55 16.41
C VAL A 113 1.10 8.69 17.82
N ASN A 114 0.95 9.86 18.43
CA ASN A 114 1.18 10.07 19.86
C ASN A 114 -0.15 10.44 20.53
N PRO A 115 -0.83 9.46 21.15
CA PRO A 115 -2.15 9.67 21.75
C PRO A 115 -2.14 10.63 22.93
N GLN A 116 -1.08 10.62 23.70
CA GLN A 116 -0.93 11.48 24.91
C GLN A 116 -0.78 12.96 24.52
N ALA A 117 -0.08 13.24 23.43
CA ALA A 117 0.11 14.58 22.89
C ALA A 117 -1.00 15.02 21.95
N LYS A 118 -1.94 14.14 21.57
CA LYS A 118 -2.95 14.34 20.50
C LYS A 118 -2.30 14.83 19.20
N LYS A 119 -1.19 14.20 18.82
CA LYS A 119 -0.44 14.54 17.62
C LYS A 119 -0.30 13.35 16.68
N ILE A 120 -0.42 13.64 15.39
CA ILE A 120 -0.18 12.70 14.30
C ILE A 120 0.82 13.36 13.34
N LEU A 121 1.84 12.59 12.94
CA LEU A 121 2.76 12.96 11.87
C LEU A 121 2.58 11.98 10.70
N LEU A 122 2.24 12.50 9.54
CA LEU A 122 2.17 11.75 8.29
C LEU A 122 3.49 11.91 7.54
N THR A 123 4.14 10.80 7.20
CA THR A 123 5.42 10.78 6.46
C THR A 123 5.23 10.02 5.17
N THR A 124 5.23 10.74 4.04
CA THR A 124 5.08 10.15 2.69
C THR A 124 6.43 9.78 2.11
N THR A 125 6.55 8.56 1.60
CA THR A 125 7.73 8.04 0.92
C THR A 125 7.42 7.78 -0.54
N PRO A 126 8.21 8.31 -1.50
CA PRO A 126 8.01 8.09 -2.93
C PRO A 126 8.02 6.60 -3.28
N ARG A 127 7.04 6.16 -4.07
CA ARG A 127 6.90 4.76 -4.48
C ARG A 127 8.09 4.24 -5.28
N ASP A 128 8.79 5.13 -5.98
CA ASP A 128 9.92 4.81 -6.84
C ASP A 128 11.27 4.84 -6.10
N TYR A 129 11.29 4.97 -4.76
CA TYR A 129 12.53 4.90 -3.98
C TYR A 129 13.29 3.61 -4.28
N TYR A 130 14.59 3.77 -4.60
CA TYR A 130 15.49 2.68 -4.96
C TYR A 130 16.16 2.12 -3.71
N VAL A 131 15.57 1.08 -3.15
CA VAL A 131 15.88 0.52 -1.82
C VAL A 131 16.08 -0.99 -1.87
N THR A 132 16.72 -1.58 -0.86
CA THR A 132 16.74 -3.02 -0.68
C THR A 132 15.45 -3.49 -0.03
N ILE A 133 14.90 -4.63 -0.50
CA ILE A 133 13.72 -5.26 0.09
C ILE A 133 14.19 -6.44 0.95
N PRO A 134 14.06 -6.36 2.30
CA PRO A 134 14.54 -7.37 3.22
C PRO A 134 14.01 -8.77 2.90
N GLU A 135 14.88 -9.77 2.99
CA GLU A 135 14.59 -11.19 2.72
C GLU A 135 14.12 -11.50 1.29
N VAL A 136 14.18 -10.51 0.37
CA VAL A 136 13.77 -10.65 -1.03
C VAL A 136 14.94 -10.33 -1.96
N SER A 137 15.41 -9.09 -1.95
CA SER A 137 16.35 -8.60 -2.97
C SER A 137 17.82 -8.79 -2.61
N GLY A 138 18.13 -9.30 -1.41
CA GLY A 138 19.49 -9.40 -0.91
C GLY A 138 20.17 -8.02 -0.88
N GLU A 139 21.35 -7.92 -1.52
CA GLU A 139 22.06 -6.63 -1.65
C GLU A 139 21.59 -5.78 -2.84
N LYS A 140 20.81 -6.37 -3.75
CA LYS A 140 20.26 -5.64 -4.89
C LYS A 140 19.14 -4.71 -4.44
N ARG A 141 18.95 -3.63 -5.20
CA ARG A 141 17.88 -2.66 -4.94
C ARG A 141 16.71 -2.88 -5.89
N ASP A 142 15.55 -2.43 -5.46
CA ASP A 142 14.33 -2.41 -6.22
C ASP A 142 13.53 -1.15 -5.89
N LYS A 143 12.43 -0.91 -6.60
CA LYS A 143 11.49 0.16 -6.27
C LYS A 143 10.72 -0.20 -5.00
N LEU A 144 10.52 0.76 -4.10
CA LEU A 144 9.73 0.55 -2.88
C LEU A 144 8.32 0.00 -3.18
N THR A 145 7.69 0.46 -4.26
CA THR A 145 6.36 -0.01 -4.68
C THR A 145 6.33 -1.53 -4.91
N HIS A 146 7.44 -2.13 -5.36
CA HIS A 146 7.55 -3.56 -5.63
C HIS A 146 7.58 -4.40 -4.33
N ALA A 147 7.95 -3.82 -3.18
CA ALA A 147 7.89 -4.53 -1.90
C ALA A 147 6.47 -5.05 -1.60
N GLY A 148 5.43 -4.30 -2.01
CA GLY A 148 4.03 -4.69 -1.82
C GLY A 148 3.62 -5.98 -2.55
N ILE A 149 4.33 -6.36 -3.62
CA ILE A 149 4.09 -7.60 -4.36
C ILE A 149 4.45 -8.83 -3.52
N TYR A 150 5.47 -8.68 -2.67
CA TYR A 150 5.93 -9.73 -1.75
C TYR A 150 5.15 -9.76 -0.43
N GLY A 151 4.25 -8.80 -0.22
CA GLY A 151 3.39 -8.70 0.95
C GLY A 151 3.58 -7.39 1.72
N VAL A 152 2.58 -7.05 2.54
CA VAL A 152 2.61 -5.82 3.34
C VAL A 152 3.72 -5.83 4.38
N ASP A 153 4.07 -7.00 4.91
CA ASP A 153 5.19 -7.21 5.83
C ASP A 153 6.55 -6.82 5.20
N ARG A 154 6.74 -7.09 3.90
CA ARG A 154 7.94 -6.67 3.17
C ARG A 154 8.00 -5.17 2.95
N SER A 155 6.87 -4.54 2.68
CA SER A 155 6.79 -3.08 2.62
C SER A 155 7.10 -2.43 3.98
N MET A 156 6.54 -2.98 5.08
CA MET A 156 6.84 -2.52 6.44
C MET A 156 8.33 -2.65 6.74
N ALA A 157 8.91 -3.85 6.58
CA ALA A 157 10.33 -4.09 6.83
C ALA A 157 11.25 -3.20 5.99
N THR A 158 10.86 -2.89 4.75
CA THR A 158 11.62 -1.97 3.89
C THR A 158 11.63 -0.54 4.46
N LEU A 159 10.48 -0.06 4.94
CA LEU A 159 10.37 1.27 5.56
C LEU A 159 11.03 1.33 6.95
N GLU A 160 10.93 0.25 7.75
CA GLU A 160 11.63 0.12 9.02
C GLU A 160 13.15 0.23 8.84
N ASN A 161 13.70 -0.46 7.84
CA ASN A 161 15.12 -0.35 7.49
C ASN A 161 15.50 1.06 6.99
N LEU A 162 14.64 1.67 6.18
CA LEU A 162 14.91 3.00 5.60
C LEU A 162 14.99 4.08 6.67
N TYR A 163 14.08 4.06 7.66
CA TYR A 163 13.97 5.10 8.69
C TYR A 163 14.59 4.71 10.04
N GLY A 164 14.93 3.44 10.24
CA GLY A 164 15.42 2.93 11.53
C GLY A 164 14.39 3.09 12.64
N ILE A 165 13.15 2.69 12.38
CA ILE A 165 11.99 2.76 13.28
C ILE A 165 11.28 1.42 13.32
N ASP A 166 10.42 1.20 14.31
CA ASP A 166 9.48 0.07 14.36
C ASP A 166 8.11 0.50 13.82
N ILE A 167 7.45 -0.35 13.04
CA ILE A 167 6.08 -0.17 12.56
C ILE A 167 5.19 -1.25 13.18
N SER A 168 4.24 -0.85 14.02
CA SER A 168 3.41 -1.78 14.81
C SER A 168 2.18 -2.28 14.07
N TYR A 169 1.60 -1.40 13.25
CA TYR A 169 0.36 -1.68 12.53
C TYR A 169 0.48 -1.34 11.07
N TYR A 170 -0.42 -1.92 10.28
CA TYR A 170 -0.67 -1.48 8.92
C TYR A 170 -2.17 -1.29 8.66
N ALA A 171 -2.47 -0.44 7.71
CA ALA A 171 -3.77 -0.32 7.06
C ALA A 171 -3.56 -0.32 5.55
N ARG A 172 -4.07 -1.34 4.88
CA ARG A 172 -3.99 -1.48 3.43
C ARG A 172 -5.34 -1.16 2.84
N ILE A 173 -5.36 -0.27 1.87
CA ILE A 173 -6.56 0.23 1.19
C ILE A 173 -6.37 0.22 -0.33
N ASN A 174 -7.46 0.18 -1.07
CA ASN A 174 -7.49 0.40 -2.51
C ASN A 174 -8.48 1.51 -2.86
N PHE A 175 -8.70 1.77 -4.13
CA PHE A 175 -9.63 2.82 -4.58
C PHE A 175 -11.06 2.62 -4.07
N THR A 176 -11.56 1.39 -4.13
CA THR A 176 -12.89 1.06 -3.61
C THR A 176 -12.99 1.30 -2.09
N SER A 177 -11.90 1.00 -1.36
CA SER A 177 -11.81 1.26 0.08
C SER A 177 -11.92 2.75 0.39
N LEU A 178 -11.16 3.57 -0.33
CA LEU A 178 -11.17 5.03 -0.12
C LEU A 178 -12.58 5.59 -0.31
N VAL A 179 -13.25 5.21 -1.40
CA VAL A 179 -14.63 5.65 -1.68
C VAL A 179 -15.57 5.24 -0.53
N LYS A 180 -15.54 3.97 -0.12
CA LYS A 180 -16.40 3.45 0.96
C LYS A 180 -16.14 4.15 2.30
N ILE A 181 -14.87 4.37 2.66
CA ILE A 181 -14.50 5.05 3.91
C ILE A 181 -15.05 6.47 3.93
N VAL A 182 -14.82 7.25 2.86
CA VAL A 182 -15.28 8.64 2.77
C VAL A 182 -16.80 8.71 2.79
N ASP A 183 -17.49 7.84 2.06
CA ASP A 183 -18.96 7.83 2.02
C ASP A 183 -19.55 7.39 3.38
N ALA A 184 -18.94 6.42 4.07
CA ALA A 184 -19.34 6.00 5.41
C ALA A 184 -19.19 7.12 6.46
N LEU A 185 -18.21 8.02 6.27
CA LEU A 185 -18.02 9.23 7.08
C LEU A 185 -19.01 10.35 6.72
N GLY A 186 -19.81 10.20 5.67
CA GLY A 186 -20.71 11.24 5.15
C GLY A 186 -19.97 12.34 4.40
N GLY A 187 -18.85 12.01 3.78
CA GLY A 187 -17.96 12.96 3.08
C GLY A 187 -16.90 13.57 3.98
N VAL A 188 -15.89 14.18 3.35
CA VAL A 188 -14.75 14.84 4.02
C VAL A 188 -14.56 16.26 3.50
N ASP A 189 -14.06 17.14 4.37
CA ASP A 189 -13.78 18.54 4.04
C ASP A 189 -12.28 18.70 3.76
N VAL A 190 -11.92 19.10 2.54
CA VAL A 190 -10.54 19.18 2.05
C VAL A 190 -10.25 20.58 1.52
N ASP A 191 -9.13 21.17 2.00
CA ASP A 191 -8.65 22.46 1.51
C ASP A 191 -7.71 22.25 0.33
N SER A 192 -8.15 22.68 -0.87
CA SER A 192 -7.36 22.59 -2.10
C SER A 192 -6.54 23.85 -2.34
N ASP A 193 -5.25 23.66 -2.67
CA ASP A 193 -4.36 24.78 -3.05
C ASP A 193 -4.73 25.39 -4.40
N TYR A 194 -5.40 24.60 -5.25
CA TYR A 194 -5.66 24.94 -6.65
C TYR A 194 -7.13 24.74 -7.01
N GLU A 195 -7.59 25.47 -8.02
CA GLU A 195 -8.82 25.15 -8.76
C GLU A 195 -8.44 24.29 -9.95
N PHE A 196 -9.11 23.15 -10.13
CA PHE A 196 -8.89 22.22 -11.24
C PHE A 196 -10.11 21.31 -11.48
N THR A 197 -10.07 20.58 -12.60
CA THR A 197 -11.03 19.52 -12.87
C THR A 197 -10.29 18.19 -12.89
N THR A 198 -10.75 17.21 -12.10
CA THR A 198 -10.11 15.90 -12.01
C THR A 198 -10.19 15.16 -13.35
N LEU A 199 -9.10 14.48 -13.76
CA LEU A 199 -9.12 13.63 -14.95
C LEU A 199 -10.08 12.45 -14.76
N TYR A 200 -10.16 11.92 -13.53
CA TYR A 200 -11.09 10.85 -13.17
C TYR A 200 -12.47 11.45 -12.87
N ASN A 201 -13.47 11.07 -13.66
CA ASN A 201 -14.89 11.49 -13.55
C ASN A 201 -15.17 12.99 -13.69
N ASN A 202 -14.21 13.83 -14.11
CA ASN A 202 -14.38 15.25 -14.40
C ASN A 202 -15.05 16.08 -13.28
N TYR A 203 -14.69 15.81 -12.02
CA TYR A 203 -15.17 16.62 -10.89
C TYR A 203 -14.46 17.97 -10.83
N LYS A 204 -15.25 19.05 -10.66
CA LYS A 204 -14.69 20.37 -10.41
C LYS A 204 -14.30 20.50 -8.95
N ILE A 205 -13.03 20.84 -8.69
CA ILE A 205 -12.47 21.17 -7.39
C ILE A 205 -12.19 22.67 -7.37
N ASN A 206 -12.68 23.36 -6.36
CA ASN A 206 -12.42 24.79 -6.19
C ASN A 206 -11.17 24.98 -5.34
N LYS A 207 -10.47 26.10 -5.52
CA LYS A 207 -9.44 26.52 -4.57
C LYS A 207 -10.08 26.81 -3.22
N GLY A 208 -9.47 26.35 -2.11
CA GLY A 208 -10.02 26.45 -0.77
C GLY A 208 -10.82 25.21 -0.37
N MET A 209 -11.73 25.37 0.57
CA MET A 209 -12.48 24.27 1.18
C MET A 209 -13.50 23.65 0.21
N ASN A 210 -13.45 22.32 0.09
CA ASN A 210 -14.38 21.50 -0.68
C ASN A 210 -14.93 20.38 0.21
N HIS A 211 -16.25 20.14 0.14
CA HIS A 211 -16.86 18.95 0.73
C HIS A 211 -16.92 17.86 -0.35
N LEU A 212 -16.17 16.78 -0.15
CA LEU A 212 -15.98 15.70 -1.13
C LEU A 212 -16.67 14.42 -0.66
N ASN A 213 -17.47 13.80 -1.53
CA ASN A 213 -17.89 12.41 -1.36
C ASN A 213 -16.75 11.45 -1.77
N GLY A 214 -16.98 10.13 -1.66
CA GLY A 214 -15.95 9.13 -1.94
C GLY A 214 -15.36 9.20 -3.34
N GLU A 215 -16.19 9.33 -4.37
CA GLU A 215 -15.74 9.42 -5.77
C GLU A 215 -14.96 10.72 -6.04
N GLN A 216 -15.41 11.83 -5.46
CA GLN A 216 -14.70 13.11 -5.58
C GLN A 216 -13.36 13.09 -4.85
N ALA A 217 -13.32 12.50 -3.65
CA ALA A 217 -12.09 12.31 -2.88
C ALA A 217 -11.10 11.41 -3.63
N LEU A 218 -11.58 10.35 -4.28
CA LEU A 218 -10.76 9.50 -5.13
C LEU A 218 -10.20 10.27 -6.33
N GLY A 219 -11.04 11.04 -7.02
CA GLY A 219 -10.59 11.89 -8.13
C GLY A 219 -9.53 12.89 -7.69
N PHE A 220 -9.71 13.54 -6.54
CA PHE A 220 -8.76 14.46 -5.94
C PHE A 220 -7.42 13.78 -5.61
N ALA A 221 -7.45 12.62 -4.95
CA ALA A 221 -6.25 11.87 -4.55
C ALA A 221 -5.46 11.26 -5.71
N ARG A 222 -6.07 11.11 -6.90
CA ARG A 222 -5.44 10.55 -8.10
C ARG A 222 -4.94 11.60 -9.08
N GLU A 223 -5.34 12.86 -8.91
CA GLU A 223 -4.99 13.92 -9.87
C GLU A 223 -3.49 14.20 -9.85
N ARG A 224 -2.89 14.29 -11.04
CA ARG A 224 -1.49 14.64 -11.23
C ARG A 224 -1.24 15.48 -12.49
N TYR A 225 -2.10 15.33 -13.50
CA TYR A 225 -1.88 15.95 -14.80
C TYR A 225 -2.27 17.43 -14.84
N SER A 226 -3.09 17.86 -13.88
CA SER A 226 -3.49 19.27 -13.71
C SER A 226 -2.40 20.14 -13.08
N PHE A 227 -1.27 19.55 -12.66
CA PHE A 227 -0.23 20.24 -11.88
C PHE A 227 1.15 20.12 -12.54
N GLU A 228 1.94 21.20 -12.48
CA GLU A 228 3.32 21.21 -12.93
C GLU A 228 4.21 20.23 -12.11
N ASP A 229 3.93 20.12 -10.80
CA ASP A 229 4.66 19.26 -9.85
C ASP A 229 4.10 17.81 -9.77
N GLY A 230 3.15 17.48 -10.64
CA GLY A 230 2.65 16.14 -10.95
C GLY A 230 2.52 15.20 -9.74
N ASP A 231 3.43 14.25 -9.65
CA ASP A 231 3.44 13.21 -8.60
C ASP A 231 3.63 13.75 -7.18
N ASN A 232 4.41 14.83 -6.99
CA ASN A 232 4.59 15.42 -5.67
C ASN A 232 3.30 16.11 -5.20
N GLN A 233 2.56 16.77 -6.10
CA GLN A 233 1.24 17.32 -5.74
C GLN A 233 0.26 16.22 -5.39
N ARG A 234 0.23 15.12 -6.14
CA ARG A 234 -0.60 13.95 -5.81
C ARG A 234 -0.31 13.42 -4.39
N GLY A 235 0.97 13.34 -4.00
CA GLY A 235 1.35 12.95 -2.64
C GLY A 235 0.76 13.90 -1.59
N ARG A 236 0.86 15.21 -1.77
CA ARG A 236 0.26 16.23 -0.89
C ARG A 236 -1.26 16.12 -0.81
N ASP A 237 -1.90 15.87 -1.94
CA ASP A 237 -3.36 15.72 -2.02
C ASP A 237 -3.85 14.44 -1.31
N GLN A 238 -3.09 13.34 -1.38
CA GLN A 238 -3.34 12.14 -0.60
C GLN A 238 -3.21 12.40 0.91
N GLU A 239 -2.19 13.15 1.36
CA GLU A 239 -2.05 13.57 2.76
C GLU A 239 -3.22 14.43 3.22
N LYS A 240 -3.72 15.35 2.39
CA LYS A 240 -4.90 16.18 2.69
C LYS A 240 -6.16 15.34 2.86
N ILE A 241 -6.40 14.37 1.97
CA ILE A 241 -7.53 13.43 2.09
C ILE A 241 -7.41 12.62 3.39
N LEU A 242 -6.23 12.07 3.70
CA LEU A 242 -6.03 11.30 4.93
C LEU A 242 -6.24 12.18 6.18
N THR A 243 -5.71 13.40 6.17
CA THR A 243 -5.92 14.37 7.24
C THR A 243 -7.42 14.66 7.45
N ALA A 244 -8.16 14.89 6.37
CA ALA A 244 -9.60 15.12 6.43
C ALA A 244 -10.37 13.91 6.96
N ILE A 245 -9.98 12.68 6.56
CA ILE A 245 -10.53 11.43 7.10
C ILE A 245 -10.26 11.34 8.61
N ILE A 246 -9.03 11.60 9.07
CA ILE A 246 -8.67 11.56 10.50
C ILE A 246 -9.51 12.56 11.29
N HIS A 247 -9.58 13.81 10.86
CA HIS A 247 -10.38 14.84 11.52
C HIS A 247 -11.86 14.45 11.59
N LYS A 248 -12.42 13.93 10.52
CA LYS A 248 -13.82 13.51 10.49
C LYS A 248 -14.07 12.29 11.38
N ALA A 249 -13.22 11.26 11.25
CA ALA A 249 -13.34 10.00 12.00
C ALA A 249 -13.20 10.19 13.51
N THR A 250 -12.43 11.17 13.98
CA THR A 250 -12.20 11.45 15.41
C THR A 250 -13.25 12.36 16.03
N THR A 251 -14.26 12.81 15.28
CA THR A 251 -15.36 13.60 15.84
C THR A 251 -16.24 12.75 16.74
N PRO A 252 -16.77 13.29 17.87
CA PRO A 252 -17.63 12.54 18.79
C PRO A 252 -18.87 11.93 18.13
N THR A 253 -19.40 12.59 17.09
CA THR A 253 -20.57 12.11 16.35
C THR A 253 -20.28 10.82 15.61
N ILE A 254 -19.13 10.73 14.95
CA ILE A 254 -18.69 9.54 14.21
C ILE A 254 -18.30 8.43 15.19
N LEU A 255 -17.56 8.76 16.25
CA LEU A 255 -17.08 7.77 17.23
C LEU A 255 -18.19 7.06 17.98
N LYS A 256 -19.32 7.71 18.23
CA LYS A 256 -20.50 7.06 18.82
C LYS A 256 -21.06 5.93 17.98
N ASN A 257 -20.87 5.97 16.65
CA ASN A 257 -21.31 4.97 15.69
C ASN A 257 -20.13 4.19 15.07
N ALA A 258 -18.94 4.24 15.70
CA ALA A 258 -17.70 3.67 15.16
C ALA A 258 -17.82 2.18 14.82
N ASN A 259 -18.53 1.38 15.65
CA ASN A 259 -18.70 -0.05 15.40
C ASN A 259 -19.46 -0.33 14.10
N GLU A 260 -20.52 0.46 13.80
CA GLU A 260 -21.29 0.33 12.56
C GLU A 260 -20.44 0.76 11.35
N LEU A 261 -19.69 1.84 11.52
CA LEU A 261 -18.80 2.36 10.48
C LEU A 261 -17.68 1.36 10.15
N ILE A 262 -17.00 0.80 11.18
CA ILE A 262 -15.96 -0.22 11.01
C ILE A 262 -16.55 -1.46 10.34
N ALA A 263 -17.72 -1.93 10.76
CA ALA A 263 -18.40 -3.06 10.14
C ALA A 263 -18.71 -2.80 8.66
N GLY A 264 -19.12 -1.58 8.30
CA GLY A 264 -19.44 -1.18 6.93
C GLY A 264 -18.24 -1.13 5.98
N VAL A 265 -17.02 -0.98 6.50
CA VAL A 265 -15.79 -0.90 5.68
C VAL A 265 -14.84 -2.09 5.89
N SER A 266 -15.18 -3.04 6.75
CA SER A 266 -14.30 -4.14 7.17
C SER A 266 -13.86 -5.07 6.02
N ASP A 267 -14.66 -5.20 4.97
CA ASP A 267 -14.34 -5.96 3.75
C ASP A 267 -13.39 -5.21 2.81
N SER A 268 -13.15 -3.95 3.08
CA SER A 268 -12.43 -3.01 2.22
C SER A 268 -11.11 -2.54 2.80
N VAL A 269 -10.81 -2.86 4.06
CA VAL A 269 -9.57 -2.49 4.74
C VAL A 269 -8.92 -3.75 5.31
N GLN A 270 -7.65 -3.94 5.01
CA GLN A 270 -6.86 -4.99 5.63
C GLN A 270 -5.94 -4.37 6.69
N THR A 271 -5.97 -4.88 7.91
CA THR A 271 -5.14 -4.40 9.03
C THR A 271 -4.81 -5.54 9.99
N ASN A 272 -3.73 -5.39 10.74
CA ASN A 272 -3.37 -6.25 11.87
C ASN A 272 -3.78 -5.65 13.24
N MET A 273 -4.41 -4.47 13.27
CA MET A 273 -4.98 -3.92 14.49
C MET A 273 -6.23 -4.71 14.88
N THR A 274 -6.28 -5.21 16.10
CA THR A 274 -7.41 -6.01 16.60
C THR A 274 -8.61 -5.12 16.94
N SER A 275 -9.80 -5.71 16.95
CA SER A 275 -11.04 -5.00 17.36
C SER A 275 -10.96 -4.46 18.81
N GLU A 276 -10.23 -5.15 19.69
CA GLU A 276 -10.00 -4.71 21.07
C GLU A 276 -9.14 -3.44 21.11
N GLU A 277 -8.05 -3.39 20.34
CA GLU A 277 -7.17 -2.22 20.23
C GLU A 277 -7.90 -1.04 19.61
N MET A 278 -8.70 -1.28 18.55
CA MET A 278 -9.55 -0.24 17.96
C MET A 278 -10.54 0.32 18.98
N SER A 279 -11.22 -0.57 19.73
CA SER A 279 -12.16 -0.16 20.77
C SER A 279 -11.51 0.65 21.87
N LYS A 280 -10.30 0.25 22.30
CA LYS A 280 -9.52 1.00 23.31
C LYS A 280 -9.14 2.39 22.79
N PHE A 281 -8.72 2.50 21.54
CA PHE A 281 -8.39 3.79 20.91
C PHE A 281 -9.63 4.70 20.78
N ILE A 282 -10.78 4.13 20.37
CA ILE A 282 -12.06 4.85 20.30
C ILE A 282 -12.48 5.35 21.67
N GLN A 283 -12.40 4.50 22.71
CA GLN A 283 -12.77 4.90 24.08
C GLN A 283 -11.89 6.05 24.58
N MET A 284 -10.58 5.94 24.38
CA MET A 284 -9.63 7.00 24.72
C MET A 284 -9.99 8.35 24.06
N GLN A 285 -10.42 8.33 22.80
CA GLN A 285 -10.84 9.55 22.09
C GLN A 285 -12.20 10.07 22.57
N LEU A 286 -13.11 9.19 23.01
CA LEU A 286 -14.39 9.61 23.61
C LEU A 286 -14.19 10.21 25.00
N ASP A 287 -13.24 9.70 25.78
CA ASP A 287 -12.91 10.20 27.13
C ASP A 287 -12.21 11.58 27.06
N ASP A 288 -11.41 11.80 26.03
CA ASP A 288 -10.79 13.09 25.72
C ASP A 288 -11.07 13.48 24.26
N PRO A 289 -12.16 14.21 23.96
CA PRO A 289 -12.58 14.58 22.62
C PRO A 289 -11.79 15.76 22.02
N SER A 290 -10.65 16.11 22.60
CA SER A 290 -9.79 17.16 22.03
C SER A 290 -9.32 16.80 20.61
N SER A 291 -9.14 17.83 19.79
CA SER A 291 -8.77 17.69 18.39
C SER A 291 -7.33 17.20 18.25
N TRP A 292 -7.08 16.39 17.25
CA TRP A 292 -5.75 15.96 16.84
C TRP A 292 -5.05 17.06 16.03
N ASN A 293 -3.79 17.31 16.36
CA ASN A 293 -2.90 18.09 15.51
C ASN A 293 -2.24 17.12 14.51
N VAL A 294 -2.57 17.28 13.23
CA VAL A 294 -2.01 16.47 12.15
C VAL A 294 -1.00 17.30 11.37
N GLU A 295 0.24 16.86 11.38
CA GLU A 295 1.34 17.44 10.63
C GLU A 295 1.75 16.47 9.52
N SER A 296 2.28 16.96 8.40
CA SER A 296 2.77 16.13 7.31
C SER A 296 4.16 16.52 6.87
N GLN A 297 4.91 15.53 6.40
CA GLN A 297 6.20 15.66 5.78
C GLN A 297 6.35 14.66 4.64
N ALA A 298 7.12 15.02 3.62
CA ALA A 298 7.44 14.13 2.51
C ALA A 298 8.95 14.10 2.29
N VAL A 299 9.50 12.90 2.11
CA VAL A 299 10.90 12.76 1.71
C VAL A 299 11.03 12.86 0.21
N ARG A 300 12.21 13.32 -0.25
CA ARG A 300 12.51 13.56 -1.67
C ARG A 300 13.76 12.80 -2.06
N GLY A 301 14.01 12.70 -3.36
CA GLY A 301 15.17 12.03 -3.89
C GLY A 301 15.52 12.51 -5.28
N LYS A 302 16.52 11.87 -5.87
CA LYS A 302 17.01 12.17 -7.21
C LYS A 302 16.56 11.08 -8.18
N GLY A 303 15.81 11.45 -9.23
CA GLY A 303 15.41 10.55 -10.30
C GLY A 303 16.59 10.02 -11.10
N ASP A 304 16.51 8.76 -11.49
CA ASP A 304 17.52 8.06 -12.30
C ASP A 304 16.86 6.88 -13.05
N SER A 305 17.63 6.20 -13.88
CA SER A 305 17.23 4.94 -14.55
C SER A 305 18.20 3.85 -14.16
N GLN A 306 17.72 2.81 -13.48
CA GLN A 306 18.53 1.72 -12.94
C GLN A 306 17.90 0.36 -13.21
N SER A 307 18.71 -0.70 -13.25
CA SER A 307 18.23 -2.07 -13.18
C SER A 307 17.73 -2.37 -11.78
N CYS A 308 16.56 -2.97 -11.68
CA CYS A 308 15.96 -3.38 -10.42
C CYS A 308 16.11 -4.89 -10.21
N TYR A 309 16.02 -5.35 -8.96
CA TYR A 309 16.03 -6.78 -8.67
C TYR A 309 14.95 -7.53 -9.49
N SER A 310 13.76 -6.96 -9.58
CA SER A 310 12.61 -7.54 -10.30
C SER A 310 12.71 -7.41 -11.83
N SER A 311 13.43 -6.40 -12.35
CA SER A 311 13.49 -6.13 -13.80
C SER A 311 14.73 -6.71 -14.50
N GLY A 312 15.65 -7.31 -13.73
CA GLY A 312 16.90 -7.86 -14.29
C GLY A 312 17.73 -6.79 -15.00
N SER A 313 18.00 -6.97 -16.29
CA SER A 313 18.79 -6.04 -17.09
C SER A 313 18.02 -4.82 -17.61
N GLN A 314 16.68 -4.83 -17.50
CA GLN A 314 15.87 -3.70 -17.94
C GLN A 314 16.02 -2.51 -17.00
N LEU A 315 16.25 -1.33 -17.58
CA LEU A 315 16.31 -0.09 -16.84
C LEU A 315 14.91 0.45 -16.57
N LEU A 316 14.59 0.68 -15.30
CA LEU A 316 13.36 1.33 -14.86
C LEU A 316 13.69 2.70 -14.28
N TYR A 317 12.74 3.64 -14.38
CA TYR A 317 12.82 4.88 -13.59
C TYR A 317 12.80 4.55 -12.11
N VAL A 318 13.74 5.11 -11.37
CA VAL A 318 13.89 4.98 -9.92
C VAL A 318 14.18 6.35 -9.29
N MET A 319 14.03 6.44 -7.99
CA MET A 319 14.41 7.62 -7.22
C MET A 319 15.41 7.23 -6.13
N TRP A 320 16.64 7.74 -6.21
CA TRP A 320 17.61 7.59 -5.14
C TRP A 320 17.16 8.39 -3.92
N PRO A 321 17.05 7.76 -2.73
CA PRO A 321 16.72 8.48 -1.50
C PRO A 321 17.73 9.61 -1.23
N ASP A 322 17.21 10.78 -0.82
CA ASP A 322 18.03 11.81 -0.18
C ASP A 322 18.24 11.42 1.27
N GLU A 323 19.43 10.94 1.61
CA GLU A 323 19.77 10.43 2.94
C GLU A 323 19.53 11.48 4.04
N THR A 324 19.79 12.76 3.74
CA THR A 324 19.56 13.86 4.69
C THR A 324 18.06 14.05 4.95
N ALA A 325 17.25 14.02 3.88
CA ALA A 325 15.79 14.13 4.02
C ALA A 325 15.20 12.93 4.77
N VAL A 326 15.70 11.72 4.49
CA VAL A 326 15.28 10.50 5.20
C VAL A 326 15.65 10.56 6.68
N GLN A 327 16.91 10.98 7.00
CA GLN A 327 17.35 11.10 8.39
C GLN A 327 16.52 12.14 9.17
N ASN A 328 16.29 13.31 8.56
CA ASN A 328 15.46 14.36 9.17
C ASN A 328 14.03 13.86 9.45
N ALA A 329 13.46 13.11 8.52
CA ALA A 329 12.13 12.54 8.69
C ALA A 329 12.12 11.48 9.80
N ALA A 330 13.13 10.62 9.86
CA ALA A 330 13.30 9.62 10.91
C ALA A 330 13.43 10.27 12.29
N ASP A 331 14.18 11.36 12.40
CA ASP A 331 14.36 12.10 13.66
C ASP A 331 13.04 12.72 14.15
N GLN A 332 12.20 13.25 13.24
CA GLN A 332 10.88 13.77 13.58
C GLN A 332 9.92 12.65 14.03
N ILE A 333 9.93 11.48 13.38
CA ILE A 333 9.17 10.31 13.80
C ILE A 333 9.59 9.90 15.23
N LYS A 334 10.89 9.71 15.47
CA LYS A 334 11.43 9.30 16.77
C LYS A 334 11.13 10.33 17.86
N LYS A 335 11.27 11.62 17.57
CA LYS A 335 10.93 12.71 18.49
C LYS A 335 9.47 12.69 18.91
N LEU A 336 8.54 12.36 17.99
CA LEU A 336 7.13 12.25 18.30
C LEU A 336 6.82 11.01 19.16
N GLN A 337 7.65 9.97 19.05
CA GLN A 337 7.53 8.74 19.85
C GLN A 337 8.17 8.84 21.24
N GLU A 338 8.96 9.87 21.52
CA GLU A 338 9.53 10.09 22.86
C GLU A 338 8.41 10.32 23.88
N LYS A 339 8.47 9.57 24.99
CA LYS A 339 7.58 9.77 26.13
C LYS A 339 7.95 11.10 26.80
N LYS A 340 6.96 11.95 27.01
CA LYS A 340 7.15 13.16 27.82
C LYS A 340 7.06 12.84 29.30
#